data_7f29f574322cb18a130116855cde0d5d
#
_entry.id   7f29f574322cb18a130116855cde0d5d
#
_cell.length_a   1.000
_cell.length_b   1.000
_cell.length_c   1.000
_cell.angle_alpha   90.00
_cell.angle_beta   90.00
_cell.angle_gamma   90.00
#
_symmetry.space_group_name_H-M   'P 1'
#
loop_
_entity.id
_entity.type
_entity.pdbx_description
1 polymer ?
#
loop_
_entity_poly.entity_id
_entity_poly.type
_entity_poly.pdbx_seq_one_letter_code
_entity_poly.pdbx_strand_id
1 'polypeptide(L)'
;DYIEDDSNTDLKFDRNFLRHKVFPLLQDRWNDFPKRINSLSSIAKERNNNYKNLVNDKYKNLIGNKINLNDLKKIPKSMVCDVLRYSIKESNIAMPNSKILQEIYKTFIVSNPGSKSLVSWSRADKEESAGMIKLNDGFLIISKK
;
A
#
# COMPACT_ATOMS: atom_id res chain seq x y z
N ASP A 1 23.62 6.53 28.39
CA ASP A 1 24.36 5.31 28.02
C ASP A 1 23.64 4.68 26.84
N TYR A 2 24.34 4.67 25.69
CA TYR A 2 23.84 4.04 24.46
C TYR A 2 24.18 2.55 24.55
N ILE A 3 23.17 1.70 24.69
CA ILE A 3 23.39 0.24 24.66
C ILE A 3 23.53 -0.16 23.21
N GLU A 4 24.73 -0.52 22.77
CA GLU A 4 24.92 -1.19 21.47
C GLU A 4 24.30 -2.57 21.55
N ASP A 5 23.23 -2.78 20.77
CA ASP A 5 22.61 -4.08 20.59
C ASP A 5 23.48 -4.91 19.63
N ASP A 6 23.99 -6.04 20.09
CA ASP A 6 24.82 -6.98 19.31
C ASP A 6 24.17 -7.40 17.99
N SER A 7 22.83 -7.32 17.91
CA SER A 7 22.08 -7.59 16.69
C SER A 7 22.37 -6.58 15.55
N ASN A 8 22.93 -5.39 15.86
CA ASN A 8 23.26 -4.37 14.85
C ASN A 8 24.44 -4.75 13.96
N THR A 9 25.27 -5.70 14.39
CA THR A 9 26.44 -6.19 13.63
C THR A 9 26.17 -7.51 12.90
N ASP A 10 25.07 -8.21 13.20
CA ASP A 10 24.75 -9.50 12.57
C ASP A 10 24.37 -9.31 11.09
N LEU A 11 25.24 -9.76 10.20
CA LEU A 11 25.09 -9.66 8.74
C LEU A 11 24.03 -10.59 8.16
N LYS A 12 23.41 -11.45 8.96
CA LYS A 12 22.24 -12.25 8.53
C LYS A 12 21.02 -11.37 8.23
N PHE A 13 20.96 -10.19 8.84
CA PHE A 13 19.90 -9.23 8.55
C PHE A 13 20.26 -8.38 7.34
N ASP A 14 19.41 -8.35 6.33
CA ASP A 14 19.61 -7.59 5.09
C ASP A 14 19.97 -6.12 5.34
N ARG A 15 19.32 -5.47 6.33
CA ARG A 15 19.62 -4.08 6.70
C ARG A 15 21.09 -3.88 7.16
N ASN A 16 21.62 -4.84 7.93
CA ASN A 16 23.00 -4.77 8.43
C ASN A 16 23.98 -5.11 7.31
N PHE A 17 23.66 -6.10 6.50
CA PHE A 17 24.45 -6.43 5.31
C PHE A 17 24.57 -5.24 4.37
N LEU A 18 23.46 -4.57 4.06
CA LEU A 18 23.46 -3.36 3.23
C LEU A 18 24.31 -2.26 3.86
N ARG A 19 24.12 -1.98 5.17
CA ARG A 19 24.83 -0.91 5.89
C ARG A 19 26.34 -1.16 5.98
N HIS A 20 26.75 -2.39 6.28
CA HIS A 20 28.16 -2.70 6.60
C HIS A 20 28.95 -3.22 5.41
N LYS A 21 28.31 -3.75 4.36
CA LYS A 21 28.99 -4.32 3.19
C LYS A 21 28.72 -3.56 1.91
N VAL A 22 27.46 -3.24 1.62
CA VAL A 22 27.09 -2.70 0.31
C VAL A 22 27.28 -1.18 0.26
N PHE A 23 26.77 -0.45 1.26
CA PHE A 23 26.87 1.02 1.26
C PHE A 23 28.31 1.54 1.27
N PRO A 24 29.26 0.97 2.02
CA PRO A 24 30.65 1.42 1.97
C PRO A 24 31.26 1.27 0.57
N LEU A 25 31.01 0.16 -0.12
CA LEU A 25 31.51 -0.07 -1.50
C LEU A 25 30.92 0.97 -2.49
N LEU A 26 29.63 1.28 -2.36
CA LEU A 26 28.99 2.28 -3.19
C LEU A 26 29.52 3.68 -2.88
N GLN A 27 29.80 3.96 -1.62
CA GLN A 27 30.29 5.26 -1.17
C GLN A 27 31.75 5.48 -1.55
N ASP A 28 32.58 4.44 -1.53
CA ASP A 28 33.96 4.47 -2.00
C ASP A 28 34.02 4.78 -3.52
N ARG A 29 33.15 4.18 -4.30
CA ARG A 29 33.06 4.40 -5.75
C ARG A 29 32.41 5.74 -6.12
N TRP A 30 31.41 6.18 -5.34
CA TRP A 30 30.63 7.41 -5.58
C TRP A 30 30.44 8.17 -4.25
N ASN A 31 31.33 9.09 -3.97
CA ASN A 31 31.34 9.86 -2.70
C ASN A 31 30.01 10.57 -2.38
N ASP A 32 29.23 10.94 -3.39
CA ASP A 32 27.94 11.61 -3.25
C ASP A 32 26.74 10.65 -3.28
N PHE A 33 26.98 9.33 -3.30
CA PHE A 33 25.92 8.31 -3.33
C PHE A 33 24.82 8.52 -2.28
N PRO A 34 25.10 8.76 -0.98
CA PRO A 34 24.07 8.98 0.02
C PRO A 34 23.20 10.20 -0.29
N LYS A 35 23.81 11.30 -0.77
CA LYS A 35 23.09 12.52 -1.15
C LYS A 35 22.16 12.27 -2.33
N ARG A 36 22.60 11.53 -3.32
CA ARG A 36 21.80 11.18 -4.52
C ARG A 36 20.60 10.30 -4.14
N ILE A 37 20.81 9.28 -3.29
CA ILE A 37 19.72 8.43 -2.80
C ILE A 37 18.70 9.21 -1.98
N ASN A 38 19.16 10.09 -1.09
CA ASN A 38 18.27 10.95 -0.31
C ASN A 38 17.47 11.90 -1.20
N SER A 39 18.12 12.52 -2.19
CA SER A 39 17.43 13.38 -3.16
C SER A 39 16.38 12.61 -3.96
N LEU A 40 16.72 11.42 -4.45
CA LEU A 40 15.76 10.57 -5.16
C LEU A 40 14.58 10.18 -4.28
N SER A 41 14.85 9.81 -3.02
CA SER A 41 13.82 9.48 -2.03
C SER A 41 12.88 10.67 -1.76
N SER A 42 13.43 11.88 -1.61
CA SER A 42 12.63 13.10 -1.44
C SER A 42 11.74 13.39 -2.64
N ILE A 43 12.29 13.32 -3.84
CA ILE A 43 11.53 13.52 -5.09
C ILE A 43 10.42 12.48 -5.23
N ALA A 44 10.73 11.20 -4.95
CA ALA A 44 9.74 10.13 -5.01
C ALA A 44 8.61 10.33 -4.00
N LYS A 45 8.94 10.76 -2.78
CA LYS A 45 7.97 11.07 -1.71
C LYS A 45 7.08 12.25 -2.10
N GLU A 46 7.65 13.32 -2.62
CA GLU A 46 6.91 14.50 -3.08
C GLU A 46 5.95 14.14 -4.21
N ARG A 47 6.43 13.44 -5.24
CA ARG A 47 5.59 12.99 -6.36
C ARG A 47 4.46 12.09 -5.90
N ASN A 48 4.73 11.17 -4.96
CA ASN A 48 3.69 10.30 -4.42
C ASN A 48 2.63 11.08 -3.62
N ASN A 49 3.03 12.11 -2.88
CA ASN A 49 2.09 12.99 -2.17
C ASN A 49 1.24 13.81 -3.15
N ASN A 50 1.86 14.38 -4.19
CA ASN A 50 1.14 15.14 -5.22
C ASN A 50 0.14 14.25 -5.97
N TYR A 51 0.55 13.03 -6.33
CA TYR A 51 -0.32 12.05 -6.95
C TYR A 51 -1.50 11.67 -6.05
N LYS A 52 -1.23 11.42 -4.76
CA LYS A 52 -2.28 11.15 -3.77
C LYS A 52 -3.31 12.28 -3.71
N ASN A 53 -2.85 13.54 -3.66
CA ASN A 53 -3.76 14.69 -3.63
C ASN A 53 -4.62 14.76 -4.90
N LEU A 54 -4.02 14.57 -6.08
CA LEU A 54 -4.76 14.54 -7.35
C LEU A 54 -5.82 13.44 -7.39
N VAL A 55 -5.50 12.23 -6.91
CA VAL A 55 -6.45 11.12 -6.83
C VAL A 55 -7.56 11.43 -5.83
N ASN A 56 -7.22 11.95 -4.66
CA ASN A 56 -8.20 12.34 -3.65
C ASN A 56 -9.15 13.42 -4.17
N ASP A 57 -8.64 14.45 -4.82
CA ASP A 57 -9.48 15.54 -5.36
C ASP A 57 -10.41 15.02 -6.44
N LYS A 58 -9.89 14.22 -7.37
CA LYS A 58 -10.67 13.70 -8.50
C LYS A 58 -11.70 12.66 -8.11
N TYR A 59 -11.40 11.81 -7.14
CA TYR A 59 -12.21 10.65 -6.77
C TYR A 59 -12.70 10.70 -5.30
N LYS A 60 -12.79 11.89 -4.72
CA LYS A 60 -13.19 12.11 -3.33
C LYS A 60 -14.47 11.34 -2.94
N ASN A 61 -15.44 11.29 -3.82
CA ASN A 61 -16.72 10.62 -3.59
C ASN A 61 -16.63 9.08 -3.66
N LEU A 62 -15.49 8.54 -4.11
CA LEU A 62 -15.22 7.12 -4.21
C LEU A 62 -14.20 6.63 -3.18
N ILE A 63 -13.64 7.53 -2.37
CA ILE A 63 -12.68 7.18 -1.32
C ILE A 63 -13.43 7.14 0.02
N GLY A 64 -13.30 6.02 0.73
CA GLY A 64 -13.94 5.78 2.02
C GLY A 64 -14.26 4.30 2.24
N ASN A 65 -14.88 3.97 3.34
CA ASN A 65 -15.23 2.60 3.70
C ASN A 65 -16.51 2.07 3.02
N LYS A 66 -17.24 2.92 2.28
CA LYS A 66 -18.44 2.58 1.52
C LYS A 66 -18.35 3.20 0.13
N ILE A 67 -18.17 2.40 -0.90
CA ILE A 67 -17.90 2.82 -2.28
C ILE A 67 -19.02 2.34 -3.20
N ASN A 68 -19.62 3.23 -3.96
CA ASN A 68 -20.61 2.84 -4.98
C ASN A 68 -19.93 2.03 -6.08
N LEU A 69 -20.35 0.77 -6.28
CA LEU A 69 -19.74 -0.15 -7.23
C LEU A 69 -19.91 0.31 -8.68
N ASN A 70 -21.08 0.86 -9.03
CA ASN A 70 -21.35 1.32 -10.40
C ASN A 70 -20.45 2.51 -10.76
N ASP A 71 -20.22 3.43 -9.84
CA ASP A 71 -19.33 4.56 -10.08
C ASP A 71 -17.87 4.13 -10.11
N LEU A 72 -17.49 3.18 -9.27
CA LEU A 72 -16.15 2.61 -9.30
C LEU A 72 -15.84 1.87 -10.63
N LYS A 73 -16.84 1.24 -11.24
CA LYS A 73 -16.70 0.58 -12.56
C LYS A 73 -16.50 1.54 -13.73
N LYS A 74 -16.86 2.82 -13.58
CA LYS A 74 -16.72 3.84 -14.63
C LYS A 74 -15.31 4.42 -14.76
N ILE A 75 -14.46 4.22 -13.77
CA ILE A 75 -13.11 4.78 -13.78
C ILE A 75 -12.07 3.80 -14.34
N PRO A 76 -10.91 4.28 -14.86
CA PRO A 76 -9.85 3.42 -15.39
C PRO A 76 -9.35 2.40 -14.35
N LYS A 77 -8.98 1.20 -14.82
CA LYS A 77 -8.47 0.10 -13.97
C LYS A 77 -7.37 0.53 -13.01
N SER A 78 -6.39 1.30 -13.48
CA SER A 78 -5.30 1.82 -12.65
C SER A 78 -5.83 2.66 -11.48
N MET A 79 -6.82 3.50 -11.73
CA MET A 79 -7.44 4.36 -10.71
C MET A 79 -8.29 3.58 -9.72
N VAL A 80 -8.98 2.51 -10.16
CA VAL A 80 -9.73 1.61 -9.25
C VAL A 80 -8.81 1.06 -8.16
N CYS A 81 -7.64 0.55 -8.54
CA CYS A 81 -6.68 0.01 -7.57
C CYS A 81 -6.20 1.08 -6.58
N ASP A 82 -5.98 2.31 -7.03
CA ASP A 82 -5.53 3.39 -6.17
C ASP A 82 -6.64 3.91 -5.24
N VAL A 83 -7.86 4.06 -5.75
CA VAL A 83 -9.03 4.37 -4.92
C VAL A 83 -9.22 3.32 -3.82
N LEU A 84 -9.12 2.03 -4.15
CA LEU A 84 -9.21 0.96 -3.15
C LEU A 84 -8.09 1.03 -2.12
N ARG A 85 -6.83 1.28 -2.55
CA ARG A 85 -5.70 1.44 -1.61
C ARG A 85 -5.90 2.60 -0.65
N TYR A 86 -6.33 3.75 -1.16
CA TYR A 86 -6.57 4.92 -0.30
C TYR A 86 -7.73 4.68 0.66
N SER A 87 -8.81 4.07 0.19
CA SER A 87 -9.97 3.72 1.02
C SER A 87 -9.63 2.74 2.14
N ILE A 88 -8.82 1.70 1.84
CA ILE A 88 -8.34 0.74 2.84
C ILE A 88 -7.44 1.43 3.86
N LYS A 89 -6.54 2.30 3.40
CA LYS A 89 -5.65 3.05 4.29
C LYS A 89 -6.42 3.98 5.24
N GLU A 90 -7.43 4.68 4.76
CA GLU A 90 -8.28 5.54 5.60
C GLU A 90 -9.10 4.75 6.62
N SER A 91 -9.37 3.49 6.33
CA SER A 91 -10.11 2.59 7.25
C SER A 91 -9.22 1.99 8.36
N ASN A 92 -7.93 2.32 8.43
CA ASN A 92 -6.96 1.75 9.38
C ASN A 92 -6.96 0.21 9.37
N ILE A 93 -6.87 -0.35 8.18
CA ILE A 93 -6.86 -1.78 7.90
C ILE A 93 -5.55 -2.11 7.18
N ALA A 94 -4.99 -3.29 7.48
CA ALA A 94 -3.79 -3.80 6.84
C ALA A 94 -3.90 -3.74 5.31
N MET A 95 -2.88 -3.18 4.65
CA MET A 95 -2.86 -3.06 3.20
C MET A 95 -2.73 -4.45 2.55
N PRO A 96 -3.67 -4.85 1.67
CA PRO A 96 -3.56 -6.10 0.94
C PRO A 96 -2.37 -6.08 -0.02
N ASN A 97 -1.76 -7.24 -0.23
CA ASN A 97 -0.73 -7.38 -1.25
C ASN A 97 -1.33 -7.27 -2.68
N SER A 98 -0.45 -7.21 -3.68
CA SER A 98 -0.88 -7.04 -5.08
C SER A 98 -1.78 -8.18 -5.59
N LYS A 99 -1.60 -9.42 -5.09
CA LYS A 99 -2.44 -10.56 -5.49
C LYS A 99 -3.87 -10.41 -4.98
N ILE A 100 -4.03 -10.05 -3.72
CA ILE A 100 -5.34 -9.78 -3.11
C ILE A 100 -6.03 -8.58 -3.76
N LEU A 101 -5.29 -7.50 -4.07
CA LEU A 101 -5.85 -6.36 -4.79
C LEU A 101 -6.37 -6.74 -6.18
N GLN A 102 -5.65 -7.60 -6.88
CA GLN A 102 -6.11 -8.14 -8.15
C GLN A 102 -7.32 -9.06 -8.00
N GLU A 103 -7.40 -9.84 -6.94
CA GLU A 103 -8.56 -10.66 -6.62
C GLU A 103 -9.79 -9.78 -6.34
N ILE A 104 -9.66 -8.72 -5.54
CA ILE A 104 -10.72 -7.73 -5.32
C ILE A 104 -11.18 -7.14 -6.66
N TYR A 105 -10.25 -6.71 -7.50
CA TYR A 105 -10.57 -6.16 -8.82
C TYR A 105 -11.33 -7.17 -9.69
N LYS A 106 -10.87 -8.42 -9.78
CA LYS A 106 -11.54 -9.48 -10.56
C LYS A 106 -12.94 -9.76 -10.02
N THR A 107 -13.05 -9.95 -8.70
CA THR A 107 -14.30 -10.32 -8.04
C THR A 107 -15.38 -9.24 -8.20
N PHE A 108 -15.04 -7.97 -7.99
CA PHE A 108 -16.06 -6.92 -7.90
C PHE A 108 -16.19 -6.08 -9.17
N ILE A 109 -15.12 -5.93 -9.96
CA ILE A 109 -15.13 -5.05 -11.14
C ILE A 109 -15.33 -5.84 -12.43
N VAL A 110 -14.59 -6.95 -12.60
CA VAL A 110 -14.64 -7.74 -13.85
C VAL A 110 -15.81 -8.71 -13.84
N SER A 111 -16.02 -9.40 -12.73
CA SER A 111 -17.11 -10.37 -12.59
C SER A 111 -18.43 -9.66 -12.27
N ASN A 112 -19.50 -10.42 -12.23
CA ASN A 112 -20.81 -9.96 -11.79
C ASN A 112 -21.04 -10.42 -10.34
N PRO A 113 -20.61 -9.63 -9.33
CA PRO A 113 -20.62 -10.06 -7.95
C PRO A 113 -22.04 -10.16 -7.41
N GLY A 114 -22.32 -11.23 -6.66
CA GLY A 114 -23.56 -11.39 -5.90
C GLY A 114 -23.43 -10.89 -4.46
N SER A 115 -24.53 -10.89 -3.72
CA SER A 115 -24.56 -10.44 -2.31
C SER A 115 -23.64 -11.22 -1.36
N LYS A 116 -23.24 -12.43 -1.74
CA LYS A 116 -22.30 -13.28 -0.98
C LYS A 116 -20.83 -13.06 -1.37
N SER A 117 -20.53 -12.19 -2.35
CA SER A 117 -19.17 -11.93 -2.78
C SER A 117 -18.37 -11.25 -1.67
N LEU A 118 -17.26 -11.86 -1.29
CA LEU A 118 -16.39 -11.42 -0.21
C LEU A 118 -14.94 -11.73 -0.57
N VAL A 119 -14.05 -10.76 -0.35
CA VAL A 119 -12.60 -10.98 -0.34
C VAL A 119 -12.05 -10.51 1.01
N SER A 120 -11.25 -11.36 1.65
CA SER A 120 -10.64 -11.02 2.93
C SER A 120 -9.14 -11.30 2.93
N TRP A 121 -8.40 -10.55 3.74
CA TRP A 121 -6.96 -10.71 3.88
C TRP A 121 -6.52 -10.50 5.33
N SER A 122 -5.37 -11.08 5.65
CA SER A 122 -4.68 -10.86 6.92
C SER A 122 -3.23 -10.50 6.66
N ARG A 123 -2.58 -9.89 7.63
CA ARG A 123 -1.15 -9.65 7.64
C ARG A 123 -0.50 -10.48 8.73
N ALA A 124 0.78 -10.81 8.54
CA ALA A 124 1.55 -11.60 9.52
C ALA A 124 1.94 -10.78 10.76
N ASP A 125 2.06 -9.45 10.62
CA ASP A 125 2.33 -8.54 11.73
C ASP A 125 1.03 -8.20 12.47
N LYS A 126 1.11 -8.13 13.79
CA LYS A 126 -0.04 -7.96 14.69
C LYS A 126 -0.48 -6.48 14.86
N GLU A 127 0.18 -5.55 14.18
CA GLU A 127 -0.04 -4.10 14.39
C GLU A 127 -1.30 -3.57 13.70
N GLU A 128 -1.71 -4.17 12.59
CA GLU A 128 -2.88 -3.74 11.82
C GLU A 128 -3.96 -4.83 11.79
N SER A 129 -5.21 -4.41 11.81
CA SER A 129 -6.35 -5.34 11.71
C SER A 129 -6.44 -5.99 10.34
N ALA A 130 -6.78 -7.27 10.30
CA ALA A 130 -7.18 -7.96 9.08
C ALA A 130 -8.36 -7.24 8.41
N GLY A 131 -8.42 -7.30 7.08
CA GLY A 131 -9.44 -6.59 6.32
C GLY A 131 -10.34 -7.50 5.50
N MET A 132 -11.51 -6.98 5.15
CA MET A 132 -12.40 -7.60 4.18
C MET A 132 -13.14 -6.55 3.36
N ILE A 133 -13.51 -6.94 2.14
CA ILE A 133 -14.43 -6.19 1.27
C ILE A 133 -15.59 -7.11 0.89
N LYS A 134 -16.80 -6.64 1.05
CA LYS A 134 -18.02 -7.32 0.66
C LYS A 134 -18.93 -6.39 -0.15
N LEU A 135 -19.78 -6.99 -0.99
CA LEU A 135 -20.84 -6.25 -1.68
C LEU A 135 -22.10 -6.23 -0.80
N ASN A 136 -22.67 -5.06 -0.60
CA ASN A 136 -23.96 -4.87 0.05
C ASN A 136 -24.73 -3.75 -0.63
N ASP A 137 -25.92 -4.04 -1.13
CA ASP A 137 -26.85 -3.07 -1.77
C ASP A 137 -26.19 -2.16 -2.83
N GLY A 138 -25.33 -2.75 -3.68
CA GLY A 138 -24.61 -2.01 -4.73
C GLY A 138 -23.39 -1.23 -4.24
N PHE A 139 -23.04 -1.34 -2.98
CA PHE A 139 -21.85 -0.72 -2.40
C PHE A 139 -20.80 -1.76 -1.98
N LEU A 140 -19.54 -1.45 -2.26
CA LEU A 140 -18.42 -2.14 -1.63
C LEU A 140 -18.24 -1.59 -0.22
N ILE A 141 -18.30 -2.48 0.76
CA ILE A 141 -18.09 -2.17 2.17
C ILE A 141 -16.73 -2.70 2.59
N ILE A 142 -15.85 -1.80 2.98
CA ILE A 142 -14.52 -2.09 3.52
C ILE A 142 -14.62 -2.09 5.04
N SER A 143 -14.22 -3.18 5.67
CA SER A 143 -14.29 -3.32 7.13
C SER A 143 -13.17 -4.20 7.68
N LYS A 144 -12.93 -4.11 8.96
CA LYS A 144 -12.11 -5.09 9.70
C LYS A 144 -12.78 -6.46 9.62
N LYS A 145 -11.93 -7.49 9.57
CA LYS A 145 -12.38 -8.89 9.61
C LYS A 145 -12.69 -9.31 11.03
#